data_1638238f8436312029accf36b62ce242
#
_entry.id   1638238f8436312029accf36b62ce242
#
_cell.length_a   1.000
_cell.length_b   1.000
_cell.length_c   1.000
_cell.angle_alpha   90.00
_cell.angle_beta   90.00
_cell.angle_gamma   90.00
#
_symmetry.space_group_name_H-M   'P 1'
#
loop_
_entity.id
_entity.type
_entity.pdbx_description
1 polymer ?
#
loop_
_entity_poly.entity_id
_entity_poly.type
_entity_poly.pdbx_seq_one_letter_code
_entity_poly.pdbx_strand_id
1 'polypeptide(L)'
;VIGFFGYSVQPLVDFRPYKVGTSLVVDEESDDTGLDIIFVYEKDGNRQSFSADNLPDSTWTFVDREIGSSNLVHEHGDGIAIYDGDDDVTSEVILDDGEQILLLIPEMHNIDISSTYLINEIERYIVSRGGEMIGVLGTNDDGLEQWRDLSMATYPLYTADDTSIKELARGNVAMVYLKDGIIQWKRTLVSIDSDLFASPDDKTLDNLRYSGTGYFWLFTVIFIGLELILWGIDRSGHAVKLHFARRNRKK
;
A
#
# COMPACT_ATOMS: atom_id res chain seq x y z
N VAL A 1 8.00 15.72 14.40
CA VAL A 1 8.18 15.63 12.94
C VAL A 1 8.10 14.18 12.49
N ILE A 2 8.95 13.26 13.00
CA ILE A 2 8.98 11.85 12.59
C ILE A 2 7.62 11.15 12.83
N GLY A 3 6.98 11.39 13.99
CA GLY A 3 5.68 10.79 14.31
C GLY A 3 4.56 11.27 13.37
N PHE A 4 4.57 12.52 12.98
CA PHE A 4 3.59 13.08 12.04
C PHE A 4 3.75 12.46 10.64
N PHE A 5 4.97 12.35 10.12
CA PHE A 5 5.21 11.71 8.83
C PHE A 5 4.87 10.21 8.84
N GLY A 6 5.12 9.51 9.96
CA GLY A 6 4.82 8.09 10.07
C GLY A 6 3.32 7.78 10.11
N TYR A 7 2.49 8.73 10.57
CA TYR A 7 1.05 8.56 10.70
C TYR A 7 0.26 9.09 9.49
N SER A 8 0.65 10.23 8.94
CA SER A 8 -0.12 10.92 7.90
C SER A 8 0.30 10.60 6.47
N VAL A 9 1.46 9.97 6.27
CA VAL A 9 1.99 9.70 4.93
C VAL A 9 2.19 8.20 4.74
N GLN A 10 1.78 7.67 3.61
CA GLN A 10 2.05 6.28 3.24
C GLN A 10 3.56 6.06 3.16
N PRO A 11 4.07 4.86 3.54
CA PRO A 11 5.50 4.60 3.54
C PRO A 11 6.08 4.70 2.12
N LEU A 12 7.28 5.27 2.00
CA LEU A 12 8.03 5.36 0.74
C LEU A 12 8.38 3.99 0.16
N VAL A 13 8.61 3.03 1.03
CA VAL A 13 8.82 1.62 0.70
C VAL A 13 7.73 0.84 1.41
N ASP A 14 6.81 0.32 0.64
CA ASP A 14 5.71 -0.49 1.15
C ASP A 14 6.08 -1.97 1.00
N PHE A 15 6.31 -2.63 2.14
CA PHE A 15 6.62 -4.08 2.21
C PHE A 15 5.36 -4.93 2.36
N ARG A 16 4.18 -4.31 2.38
CA ARG A 16 2.90 -5.00 2.52
C ARG A 16 2.47 -5.63 1.19
N PRO A 17 1.55 -6.60 1.23
CA PRO A 17 1.06 -7.28 0.01
C PRO A 17 0.56 -6.29 -1.06
N TYR A 18 -0.18 -5.26 -0.64
CA TYR A 18 -0.84 -4.30 -1.52
C TYR A 18 0.02 -3.06 -1.84
N LYS A 19 1.21 -3.24 -2.35
CA LYS A 19 2.05 -2.11 -2.80
C LYS A 19 1.51 -1.48 -4.09
N VAL A 20 1.93 -0.25 -4.37
CA VAL A 20 1.63 0.41 -5.65
C VAL A 20 2.13 -0.46 -6.80
N GLY A 21 1.27 -0.69 -7.79
CA GLY A 21 1.50 -1.58 -8.92
C GLY A 21 0.94 -3.00 -8.74
N THR A 22 0.37 -3.35 -7.56
CA THR A 22 -0.32 -4.63 -7.37
C THR A 22 -1.74 -4.55 -7.93
N SER A 23 -2.22 -5.63 -8.59
CA SER A 23 -3.62 -5.79 -8.97
C SER A 23 -4.44 -6.19 -7.75
N LEU A 24 -5.65 -5.62 -7.63
CA LEU A 24 -6.67 -6.05 -6.67
C LEU A 24 -7.76 -6.91 -7.34
N VAL A 25 -7.71 -7.06 -8.67
CA VAL A 25 -8.66 -7.92 -9.39
C VAL A 25 -8.44 -9.36 -8.95
N VAL A 26 -9.52 -10.02 -8.56
CA VAL A 26 -9.52 -11.45 -8.25
C VAL A 26 -9.82 -12.19 -9.54
N ASP A 27 -8.86 -12.93 -10.06
CA ASP A 27 -9.10 -13.82 -11.20
C ASP A 27 -9.92 -15.02 -10.73
N GLU A 28 -11.20 -15.09 -11.10
CA GLU A 28 -12.08 -16.23 -10.78
C GLU A 28 -11.57 -17.58 -11.34
N GLU A 29 -10.70 -17.53 -12.37
CA GLU A 29 -10.06 -18.74 -12.91
C GLU A 29 -8.92 -19.28 -12.02
N SER A 30 -8.52 -18.56 -11.00
CA SER A 30 -7.46 -18.98 -10.07
C SER A 30 -7.97 -19.72 -8.83
N ASP A 31 -9.21 -20.23 -8.84
CA ASP A 31 -9.74 -21.13 -7.78
C ASP A 31 -9.02 -22.49 -7.72
N ASP A 32 -8.05 -22.69 -8.61
CA ASP A 32 -7.02 -23.74 -8.50
C ASP A 32 -5.72 -23.14 -7.90
N THR A 33 -5.85 -22.43 -6.78
CA THR A 33 -4.72 -22.13 -5.89
C THR A 33 -4.29 -23.39 -5.14
N GLY A 34 -4.07 -24.44 -5.90
CA GLY A 34 -3.10 -25.44 -5.50
C GLY A 34 -1.80 -24.66 -5.34
N LEU A 35 -1.36 -24.42 -4.09
CA LEU A 35 0.02 -24.12 -3.80
C LEU A 35 0.84 -25.00 -4.77
N ASP A 36 1.58 -24.40 -5.70
CA ASP A 36 2.52 -25.17 -6.53
C ASP A 36 3.57 -25.75 -5.57
N ILE A 37 3.15 -26.79 -4.86
CA ILE A 37 4.04 -27.55 -4.01
C ILE A 37 4.93 -28.32 -4.96
N ILE A 38 6.14 -27.84 -5.09
CA ILE A 38 7.17 -28.49 -5.85
C ILE A 38 7.83 -29.51 -4.92
N PHE A 39 7.68 -30.78 -5.25
CA PHE A 39 8.31 -31.88 -4.52
C PHE A 39 9.69 -32.14 -5.15
N VAL A 40 10.72 -32.09 -4.33
CA VAL A 40 12.08 -32.41 -4.74
C VAL A 40 12.35 -33.88 -4.45
N TYR A 41 12.63 -34.64 -5.50
CA TYR A 41 13.02 -36.04 -5.41
C TYR A 41 14.45 -36.21 -5.87
N GLU A 42 15.10 -37.24 -5.35
CA GLU A 42 16.48 -37.62 -5.70
C GLU A 42 16.53 -39.05 -6.23
N LYS A 43 17.28 -39.25 -7.31
CA LYS A 43 17.61 -40.55 -7.86
C LYS A 43 19.06 -40.53 -8.37
N ASP A 44 19.84 -41.47 -7.95
CA ASP A 44 21.26 -41.67 -8.31
C ASP A 44 22.09 -40.38 -8.11
N GLY A 45 21.80 -39.61 -7.04
CA GLY A 45 22.50 -38.37 -6.68
C GLY A 45 22.03 -37.15 -7.49
N ASN A 46 21.04 -37.28 -8.38
CA ASN A 46 20.45 -36.18 -9.13
C ASN A 46 19.11 -35.76 -8.48
N ARG A 47 18.98 -34.48 -8.18
CA ARG A 47 17.74 -33.88 -7.67
C ARG A 47 16.93 -33.29 -8.81
N GLN A 48 15.63 -33.54 -8.79
CA GLN A 48 14.69 -32.99 -9.76
C GLN A 48 13.39 -32.60 -9.05
N SER A 49 12.80 -31.50 -9.51
CA SER A 49 11.57 -30.94 -8.98
C SER A 49 10.38 -31.43 -9.79
N PHE A 50 9.30 -31.80 -9.10
CA PHE A 50 8.06 -32.32 -9.68
C PHE A 50 6.86 -31.57 -9.10
N SER A 51 5.85 -31.30 -9.91
CA SER A 51 4.56 -30.77 -9.43
C SER A 51 3.71 -31.88 -8.81
N ALA A 52 2.68 -31.49 -8.00
CA ALA A 52 1.77 -32.43 -7.38
C ALA A 52 1.05 -33.34 -8.38
N ASP A 53 0.76 -32.84 -9.60
CA ASP A 53 0.08 -33.57 -10.66
C ASP A 53 0.97 -34.49 -11.46
N ASN A 54 2.29 -34.38 -11.32
CA ASN A 54 3.25 -35.14 -12.09
C ASN A 54 4.38 -35.68 -11.20
N LEU A 55 4.01 -36.49 -10.21
CA LEU A 55 4.95 -37.11 -9.28
C LEU A 55 5.72 -38.26 -9.99
N PRO A 56 7.02 -38.45 -9.65
CA PRO A 56 7.83 -39.51 -10.23
C PRO A 56 7.42 -40.88 -9.72
N ASP A 57 7.90 -41.93 -10.38
CA ASP A 57 7.68 -43.31 -9.98
C ASP A 57 8.40 -43.68 -8.69
N SER A 58 8.11 -44.87 -8.14
CA SER A 58 8.66 -45.37 -6.86
C SER A 58 10.19 -45.58 -6.82
N THR A 59 10.89 -45.30 -7.92
CA THR A 59 12.38 -45.38 -7.95
C THR A 59 13.04 -44.09 -7.48
N TRP A 60 12.29 -43.03 -7.28
CA TRP A 60 12.76 -41.77 -6.75
C TRP A 60 12.49 -41.66 -5.25
N THR A 61 13.39 -41.05 -4.53
CA THR A 61 13.28 -40.83 -3.08
C THR A 61 12.92 -39.38 -2.81
N PHE A 62 11.85 -39.15 -2.06
CA PHE A 62 11.46 -37.79 -1.63
C PHE A 62 12.57 -37.22 -0.72
N VAL A 63 12.99 -35.98 -1.00
CA VAL A 63 14.03 -35.26 -0.28
C VAL A 63 13.47 -34.08 0.45
N ASP A 64 12.67 -33.23 -0.24
CA ASP A 64 12.16 -31.98 0.29
C ASP A 64 10.92 -31.52 -0.48
N ARG A 65 10.22 -30.56 0.08
CA ARG A 65 9.17 -29.83 -0.60
C ARG A 65 9.53 -28.34 -0.65
N GLU A 66 9.54 -27.76 -1.82
CA GLU A 66 9.67 -26.33 -2.01
C GLU A 66 8.30 -25.78 -2.36
N ILE A 67 7.91 -24.70 -1.73
CA ILE A 67 6.76 -23.93 -2.16
C ILE A 67 7.27 -23.08 -3.31
N GLY A 68 6.83 -23.41 -4.54
CA GLY A 68 7.22 -22.67 -5.74
C GLY A 68 6.79 -21.23 -5.57
N SER A 69 7.75 -20.33 -5.41
CA SER A 69 7.50 -18.91 -5.53
C SER A 69 7.37 -18.58 -7.01
N SER A 70 6.20 -18.81 -7.60
CA SER A 70 5.80 -18.02 -8.73
C SER A 70 5.80 -16.56 -8.25
N ASN A 71 6.44 -15.66 -8.99
CA ASN A 71 6.59 -14.23 -8.67
C ASN A 71 5.27 -13.44 -8.61
N LEU A 72 4.19 -14.10 -8.28
CA LEU A 72 2.90 -13.55 -7.93
C LEU A 72 2.58 -14.09 -6.54
N VAL A 73 3.08 -13.39 -5.53
CA VAL A 73 2.72 -13.61 -4.13
C VAL A 73 1.24 -13.28 -3.98
N HIS A 74 0.40 -14.26 -4.20
CA HIS A 74 -0.81 -14.44 -3.45
C HIS A 74 -0.57 -15.60 -2.48
N GLU A 75 0.28 -15.36 -1.46
CA GLU A 75 0.23 -16.13 -0.23
C GLU A 75 -1.14 -15.87 0.38
N HIS A 76 -1.92 -16.92 0.40
CA HIS A 76 -3.27 -17.03 0.94
C HIS A 76 -4.35 -16.21 0.21
N GLY A 77 -5.56 -16.73 0.24
CA GLY A 77 -6.79 -15.99 0.14
C GLY A 77 -6.96 -14.85 1.14
N ASP A 78 -5.96 -14.00 1.26
CA ASP A 78 -5.90 -12.78 2.07
C ASP A 78 -5.97 -11.54 1.17
N GLY A 79 -6.70 -11.62 0.04
CA GLY A 79 -7.23 -10.43 -0.61
C GLY A 79 -8.12 -9.68 0.39
N ILE A 80 -8.24 -8.35 0.24
CA ILE A 80 -9.32 -7.67 0.95
C ILE A 80 -10.64 -8.30 0.50
N ALA A 81 -11.38 -8.90 1.42
CA ALA A 81 -12.72 -9.38 1.17
C ALA A 81 -13.70 -8.23 1.45
N ILE A 82 -14.54 -7.92 0.46
CA ILE A 82 -15.53 -6.84 0.50
C ILE A 82 -16.91 -7.49 0.50
N TYR A 83 -17.76 -7.07 1.44
CA TYR A 83 -19.05 -7.67 1.69
C TYR A 83 -20.19 -6.68 1.48
N ASP A 84 -21.29 -7.17 0.89
CA ASP A 84 -22.62 -6.55 0.91
C ASP A 84 -23.54 -7.43 1.77
N GLY A 85 -23.77 -7.01 3.01
CA GLY A 85 -24.35 -7.88 4.04
C GLY A 85 -23.44 -9.07 4.34
N ASP A 86 -23.93 -10.29 4.07
CA ASP A 86 -23.18 -11.53 4.27
C ASP A 86 -22.49 -12.06 2.98
N ASP A 87 -22.74 -11.43 1.85
CA ASP A 87 -22.23 -11.87 0.54
C ASP A 87 -20.86 -11.24 0.23
N ASP A 88 -19.88 -12.06 -0.17
CA ASP A 88 -18.60 -11.58 -0.69
C ASP A 88 -18.81 -11.10 -2.14
N VAL A 89 -18.64 -9.81 -2.34
CA VAL A 89 -18.82 -9.13 -3.62
C VAL A 89 -17.50 -8.57 -4.18
N THR A 90 -16.38 -9.03 -3.68
CA THR A 90 -15.05 -8.50 -4.00
C THR A 90 -14.78 -8.47 -5.50
N SER A 91 -15.04 -9.59 -6.20
CA SER A 91 -14.82 -9.71 -7.64
C SER A 91 -15.78 -8.86 -8.48
N GLU A 92 -16.97 -8.54 -7.93
CA GLU A 92 -17.95 -7.72 -8.63
C GLU A 92 -17.70 -6.22 -8.46
N VAL A 93 -17.09 -5.84 -7.32
CA VAL A 93 -16.93 -4.45 -6.90
C VAL A 93 -15.58 -3.86 -7.32
N ILE A 94 -14.53 -4.68 -7.38
CA ILE A 94 -13.23 -4.24 -7.88
C ILE A 94 -13.23 -4.30 -9.40
N LEU A 95 -13.16 -3.12 -10.03
CA LEU A 95 -13.16 -3.02 -11.49
C LEU A 95 -11.84 -3.52 -12.07
N ASP A 96 -11.95 -4.34 -13.12
CA ASP A 96 -10.82 -4.83 -13.93
C ASP A 96 -10.40 -3.85 -15.03
N ASP A 97 -11.26 -2.87 -15.35
CA ASP A 97 -10.98 -1.79 -16.31
C ASP A 97 -11.43 -0.42 -15.77
N GLY A 98 -10.85 0.65 -16.29
CA GLY A 98 -11.23 2.01 -15.96
C GLY A 98 -10.58 2.59 -14.69
N GLU A 99 -11.16 3.67 -14.19
CA GLU A 99 -10.66 4.42 -13.03
C GLU A 99 -11.59 4.22 -11.83
N GLN A 100 -11.04 3.81 -10.69
CA GLN A 100 -11.81 3.59 -9.46
C GLN A 100 -11.09 4.16 -8.23
N ILE A 101 -11.85 4.71 -7.29
CA ILE A 101 -11.33 5.14 -5.98
C ILE A 101 -12.00 4.33 -4.88
N LEU A 102 -11.19 3.66 -4.06
CA LEU A 102 -11.63 3.03 -2.83
C LEU A 102 -11.46 4.02 -1.67
N LEU A 103 -12.54 4.41 -1.04
CA LEU A 103 -12.53 5.12 0.23
C LEU A 103 -12.51 4.10 1.36
N LEU A 104 -11.45 4.08 2.15
CA LEU A 104 -11.20 3.10 3.20
C LEU A 104 -11.38 3.74 4.59
N ILE A 105 -12.30 3.21 5.38
CA ILE A 105 -12.62 3.69 6.72
C ILE A 105 -12.58 2.52 7.70
N PRO A 106 -11.41 2.18 8.26
CA PRO A 106 -11.31 1.07 9.20
C PRO A 106 -12.02 1.33 10.54
N GLU A 107 -12.13 2.59 10.97
CA GLU A 107 -12.71 2.94 12.27
C GLU A 107 -13.63 4.16 12.17
N MET A 108 -14.92 3.95 12.32
CA MET A 108 -15.95 5.00 12.19
C MET A 108 -15.87 6.10 13.26
N HIS A 109 -15.44 5.76 14.48
CA HIS A 109 -15.53 6.67 15.66
C HIS A 109 -14.50 7.80 15.67
N ASN A 110 -13.50 7.76 14.78
CA ASN A 110 -12.40 8.75 14.74
C ASN A 110 -12.40 9.58 13.45
N ILE A 111 -13.56 9.79 12.82
CA ILE A 111 -13.63 10.53 11.56
C ILE A 111 -13.96 12.00 11.84
N ASP A 112 -13.17 12.88 11.25
CA ASP A 112 -13.52 14.30 11.19
C ASP A 112 -14.58 14.51 10.10
N ILE A 113 -15.80 14.88 10.53
CA ILE A 113 -16.94 15.11 9.60
C ILE A 113 -16.62 16.21 8.60
N SER A 114 -15.75 17.18 8.92
CA SER A 114 -15.35 18.20 7.95
C SER A 114 -14.65 17.63 6.72
N SER A 115 -14.08 16.43 6.84
CA SER A 115 -13.42 15.74 5.74
C SER A 115 -14.39 15.22 4.68
N THR A 116 -15.67 15.08 4.99
CA THR A 116 -16.70 14.59 4.05
C THR A 116 -16.85 15.52 2.83
N TYR A 117 -16.62 16.81 3.01
CA TYR A 117 -16.63 17.75 1.90
C TYR A 117 -15.57 17.38 0.84
N LEU A 118 -14.35 17.13 1.25
CA LEU A 118 -13.27 16.72 0.34
C LEU A 118 -13.56 15.36 -0.31
N ILE A 119 -14.10 14.42 0.46
CA ILE A 119 -14.51 13.10 -0.08
C ILE A 119 -15.52 13.28 -1.21
N ASN A 120 -16.55 14.10 -1.02
CA ASN A 120 -17.57 14.32 -2.02
C ASN A 120 -17.08 15.12 -3.24
N GLU A 121 -16.07 16.00 -3.07
CA GLU A 121 -15.38 16.64 -4.20
C GLU A 121 -14.61 15.63 -5.04
N ILE A 122 -13.89 14.72 -4.39
CA ILE A 122 -13.14 13.65 -5.06
C ILE A 122 -14.09 12.71 -5.80
N GLU A 123 -15.21 12.34 -5.18
CA GLU A 123 -16.24 11.53 -5.82
C GLU A 123 -16.77 12.22 -7.10
N ARG A 124 -17.21 13.47 -7.00
CA ARG A 124 -17.70 14.21 -8.17
C ARG A 124 -16.67 14.28 -9.28
N TYR A 125 -15.41 14.44 -8.91
CA TYR A 125 -14.34 14.51 -9.89
C TYR A 125 -14.14 13.17 -10.60
N ILE A 126 -14.04 12.04 -9.88
CA ILE A 126 -13.83 10.72 -10.51
C ILE A 126 -15.03 10.32 -11.38
N VAL A 127 -16.25 10.58 -10.93
CA VAL A 127 -17.47 10.32 -11.71
C VAL A 127 -17.53 11.18 -12.98
N SER A 128 -17.08 12.44 -12.91
CA SER A 128 -17.02 13.31 -14.10
C SER A 128 -16.07 12.81 -15.19
N ARG A 129 -15.10 11.96 -14.81
CA ARG A 129 -14.15 11.29 -15.71
C ARG A 129 -14.64 9.93 -16.23
N GLY A 130 -15.82 9.50 -15.79
CA GLY A 130 -16.38 8.20 -16.14
C GLY A 130 -15.87 7.06 -15.27
N GLY A 131 -15.14 7.37 -14.18
CA GLY A 131 -14.76 6.39 -13.16
C GLY A 131 -15.80 6.30 -12.05
N GLU A 132 -15.50 5.52 -11.02
CA GLU A 132 -16.39 5.35 -9.89
C GLU A 132 -15.65 5.46 -8.55
N MET A 133 -16.41 5.67 -7.48
CA MET A 133 -15.91 5.62 -6.12
C MET A 133 -16.78 4.67 -5.30
N ILE A 134 -16.16 3.87 -4.47
CA ILE A 134 -16.83 3.01 -3.48
C ILE A 134 -16.26 3.29 -2.09
N GLY A 135 -17.09 3.09 -1.07
CA GLY A 135 -16.66 3.15 0.34
C GLY A 135 -16.59 1.76 0.93
N VAL A 136 -15.46 1.42 1.54
CA VAL A 136 -15.25 0.15 2.26
C VAL A 136 -14.96 0.47 3.72
N LEU A 137 -15.87 0.05 4.61
CA LEU A 137 -15.88 0.43 6.01
C LEU A 137 -15.73 -0.79 6.92
N GLY A 138 -14.90 -0.63 7.97
CA GLY A 138 -14.75 -1.61 9.05
C GLY A 138 -15.90 -1.48 10.07
N THR A 139 -17.14 -1.76 9.64
CA THR A 139 -18.34 -1.59 10.44
C THR A 139 -19.41 -2.62 10.03
N ASN A 140 -20.58 -2.56 10.64
CA ASN A 140 -21.77 -3.30 10.27
C ASN A 140 -22.76 -2.42 9.46
N ASP A 141 -23.89 -2.99 9.06
CA ASP A 141 -24.92 -2.31 8.26
C ASP A 141 -25.44 -1.02 8.91
N ASP A 142 -25.65 -1.03 10.22
CA ASP A 142 -26.05 0.19 10.97
C ASP A 142 -25.01 1.29 10.84
N GLY A 143 -23.72 0.93 10.84
CA GLY A 143 -22.62 1.86 10.63
C GLY A 143 -22.54 2.38 9.20
N LEU A 144 -22.89 1.56 8.18
CA LEU A 144 -23.00 2.02 6.79
C LEU A 144 -24.09 3.08 6.64
N GLU A 145 -25.28 2.83 7.24
CA GLU A 145 -26.37 3.81 7.22
C GLU A 145 -25.98 5.10 7.92
N GLN A 146 -25.33 4.98 9.10
CA GLN A 146 -24.83 6.15 9.83
C GLN A 146 -23.82 6.94 8.99
N TRP A 147 -22.91 6.28 8.29
CA TRP A 147 -21.96 6.95 7.41
C TRP A 147 -22.66 7.65 6.25
N ARG A 148 -23.63 6.99 5.61
CA ARG A 148 -24.41 7.56 4.51
C ARG A 148 -25.10 8.85 4.93
N ASP A 149 -25.71 8.87 6.11
CA ASP A 149 -26.41 10.04 6.64
C ASP A 149 -25.45 11.18 7.00
N LEU A 150 -24.31 10.87 7.60
CA LEU A 150 -23.32 11.86 8.02
C LEU A 150 -22.55 12.48 6.84
N SER A 151 -22.17 11.66 5.88
CA SER A 151 -21.33 12.09 4.75
C SER A 151 -22.12 12.55 3.53
N MET A 152 -23.44 12.26 3.48
CA MET A 152 -24.28 12.42 2.27
C MET A 152 -23.70 11.62 1.09
N ALA A 153 -23.15 10.43 1.37
CA ALA A 153 -22.53 9.57 0.38
C ALA A 153 -23.53 9.17 -0.70
N THR A 154 -23.19 9.41 -1.97
CA THR A 154 -23.95 8.97 -3.15
C THR A 154 -23.34 7.72 -3.80
N TYR A 155 -22.12 7.38 -3.40
CA TYR A 155 -21.39 6.18 -3.83
C TYR A 155 -21.80 4.93 -3.04
N PRO A 156 -21.63 3.73 -3.62
CA PRO A 156 -21.87 2.47 -2.94
C PRO A 156 -21.01 2.30 -1.70
N LEU A 157 -21.58 1.68 -0.66
CA LEU A 157 -20.92 1.42 0.61
C LEU A 157 -20.95 -0.08 0.90
N TYR A 158 -19.81 -0.60 1.30
CA TYR A 158 -19.56 -2.00 1.60
C TYR A 158 -18.86 -2.17 2.93
N THR A 159 -18.85 -3.37 3.47
CA THR A 159 -18.12 -3.72 4.68
C THR A 159 -16.88 -4.53 4.37
N ALA A 160 -15.88 -4.44 5.24
CA ALA A 160 -14.73 -5.34 5.24
C ALA A 160 -14.16 -5.45 6.65
N ASP A 161 -13.32 -6.45 6.89
CA ASP A 161 -12.57 -6.54 8.13
C ASP A 161 -11.62 -5.35 8.30
N ASP A 162 -11.61 -4.77 9.49
CA ASP A 162 -10.82 -3.57 9.78
C ASP A 162 -9.31 -3.81 9.65
N THR A 163 -8.85 -5.04 9.90
CA THR A 163 -7.45 -5.44 9.74
C THR A 163 -7.07 -5.46 8.26
N SER A 164 -7.91 -6.07 7.41
CA SER A 164 -7.71 -6.13 5.96
C SER A 164 -7.69 -4.73 5.33
N ILE A 165 -8.59 -3.84 5.78
CA ILE A 165 -8.57 -2.42 5.36
C ILE A 165 -7.24 -1.75 5.74
N LYS A 166 -6.74 -1.97 6.97
CA LYS A 166 -5.47 -1.40 7.46
C LYS A 166 -4.25 -1.99 6.76
N GLU A 167 -4.34 -3.23 6.28
CA GLU A 167 -3.31 -3.84 5.44
C GLU A 167 -3.26 -3.21 4.05
N LEU A 168 -4.40 -2.91 3.45
CA LEU A 168 -4.46 -2.25 2.16
C LEU A 168 -3.90 -0.84 2.22
N ALA A 169 -4.34 -0.01 3.17
CA ALA A 169 -3.85 1.35 3.33
C ALA A 169 -3.76 1.78 4.80
N ARG A 170 -2.79 2.63 5.11
CA ARG A 170 -2.64 3.23 6.44
C ARG A 170 -3.56 4.42 6.63
N GLY A 171 -3.95 4.62 7.87
CA GLY A 171 -4.70 5.77 8.32
C GLY A 171 -6.19 5.48 8.47
N ASN A 172 -6.85 6.31 9.27
CA ASN A 172 -8.29 6.29 9.40
C ASN A 172 -8.84 7.43 8.56
N VAL A 173 -9.46 7.09 7.55
CA VAL A 173 -9.79 7.58 6.22
C VAL A 173 -8.56 7.59 5.31
N ALA A 174 -8.47 6.57 4.49
CA ALA A 174 -7.51 6.47 3.42
C ALA A 174 -8.23 6.35 2.06
N MET A 175 -7.53 6.69 1.01
CA MET A 175 -7.98 6.51 -0.37
C MET A 175 -6.96 5.71 -1.15
N VAL A 176 -7.46 4.81 -1.97
CA VAL A 176 -6.69 4.02 -2.93
C VAL A 176 -7.25 4.29 -4.32
N TYR A 177 -6.41 4.72 -5.22
CA TYR A 177 -6.79 4.91 -6.62
C TYR A 177 -6.31 3.73 -7.43
N LEU A 178 -7.25 3.13 -8.13
CA LEU A 178 -7.05 2.03 -9.06
C LEU A 178 -7.22 2.53 -10.48
N LYS A 179 -6.44 1.96 -11.37
CA LYS A 179 -6.63 2.06 -12.79
C LYS A 179 -6.47 0.67 -13.38
N ASP A 180 -7.49 0.20 -14.06
CA ASP A 180 -7.56 -1.15 -14.61
C ASP A 180 -7.25 -2.20 -13.52
N GLY A 181 -7.87 -2.04 -12.34
CA GLY A 181 -7.69 -2.87 -11.15
C GLY A 181 -6.32 -2.77 -10.45
N ILE A 182 -5.39 -1.97 -10.98
CA ILE A 182 -4.02 -1.85 -10.46
C ILE A 182 -3.88 -0.62 -9.57
N ILE A 183 -3.33 -0.79 -8.38
CA ILE A 183 -3.08 0.30 -7.43
C ILE A 183 -2.09 1.30 -8.02
N GLN A 184 -2.54 2.53 -8.27
CA GLN A 184 -1.72 3.63 -8.76
C GLN A 184 -1.11 4.43 -7.61
N TRP A 185 -1.90 4.71 -6.58
CA TRP A 185 -1.44 5.34 -5.33
C TRP A 185 -2.38 5.04 -4.17
N LYS A 186 -1.85 5.22 -2.97
CA LYS A 186 -2.56 5.15 -1.69
C LYS A 186 -2.25 6.40 -0.89
N ARG A 187 -3.27 7.04 -0.33
CA ARG A 187 -3.10 8.24 0.50
C ARG A 187 -4.04 8.26 1.68
N THR A 188 -3.57 8.81 2.80
CA THR A 188 -4.50 9.25 3.85
C THR A 188 -5.20 10.51 3.40
N LEU A 189 -6.46 10.67 3.72
CA LEU A 189 -7.26 11.83 3.30
C LEU A 189 -6.62 13.16 3.74
N VAL A 190 -6.05 13.21 4.95
CA VAL A 190 -5.35 14.40 5.48
C VAL A 190 -4.08 14.78 4.70
N SER A 191 -3.57 13.91 3.83
CA SER A 191 -2.42 14.18 2.98
C SER A 191 -2.80 14.68 1.59
N ILE A 192 -4.10 14.75 1.31
CA ILE A 192 -4.65 15.24 0.04
C ILE A 192 -4.99 16.72 0.22
N ASP A 193 -4.40 17.55 -0.63
CA ASP A 193 -4.67 18.97 -0.63
C ASP A 193 -6.03 19.25 -1.30
N SER A 194 -6.96 19.85 -0.56
CA SER A 194 -8.30 20.19 -1.04
C SER A 194 -8.27 21.15 -2.23
N ASP A 195 -7.25 22.01 -2.31
CA ASP A 195 -7.15 22.98 -3.39
C ASP A 195 -6.94 22.32 -4.76
N LEU A 196 -6.43 21.08 -4.78
CA LEU A 196 -6.31 20.30 -6.03
C LEU A 196 -7.66 19.97 -6.66
N PHE A 197 -8.72 19.86 -5.86
CA PHE A 197 -10.07 19.54 -6.32
C PHE A 197 -10.97 20.77 -6.46
N ALA A 198 -10.52 21.95 -6.05
CA ALA A 198 -11.24 23.20 -6.30
C ALA A 198 -11.24 23.59 -7.79
N SER A 199 -10.20 23.20 -8.54
CA SER A 199 -10.10 23.39 -9.99
C SER A 199 -9.31 22.23 -10.60
N PRO A 200 -9.88 21.03 -10.62
CA PRO A 200 -9.16 19.83 -11.03
C PRO A 200 -8.90 19.83 -12.54
N ASP A 201 -7.75 19.30 -12.93
CA ASP A 201 -7.37 19.03 -14.33
C ASP A 201 -7.29 17.52 -14.58
N ASP A 202 -7.08 17.12 -15.83
CA ASP A 202 -6.98 15.70 -16.21
C ASP A 202 -5.83 14.94 -15.51
N LYS A 203 -4.88 15.65 -14.93
CA LYS A 203 -3.71 15.09 -14.26
C LYS A 203 -3.81 15.15 -12.74
N THR A 204 -4.92 15.64 -12.20
CA THR A 204 -5.07 15.80 -10.74
C THR A 204 -4.82 14.49 -9.98
N LEU A 205 -5.36 13.35 -10.45
CA LEU A 205 -5.09 12.04 -9.83
C LEU A 205 -3.65 11.58 -10.01
N ASP A 206 -3.05 11.82 -11.18
CA ASP A 206 -1.65 11.46 -11.44
C ASP A 206 -0.68 12.27 -10.57
N ASN A 207 -1.00 13.54 -10.31
CA ASN A 207 -0.21 14.41 -9.44
C ASN A 207 -0.21 13.97 -7.97
N LEU A 208 -1.21 13.18 -7.56
CA LEU A 208 -1.26 12.57 -6.24
C LEU A 208 -0.31 11.36 -6.11
N ARG A 209 0.26 10.86 -7.19
CA ARG A 209 1.23 9.76 -7.15
C ARG A 209 2.53 10.23 -6.51
N TYR A 210 3.00 9.51 -5.50
CA TYR A 210 4.30 9.80 -4.89
C TYR A 210 5.44 9.51 -5.86
N SER A 211 6.29 10.49 -6.10
CA SER A 211 7.58 10.26 -6.74
C SER A 211 8.57 9.74 -5.68
N GLY A 212 8.66 8.44 -5.51
CA GLY A 212 9.61 7.81 -4.58
C GLY A 212 11.06 8.24 -4.86
N THR A 213 11.41 8.47 -6.12
CA THR A 213 12.73 8.96 -6.55
C THR A 213 13.05 10.35 -5.99
N GLY A 214 12.07 11.28 -5.99
CA GLY A 214 12.28 12.63 -5.46
C GLY A 214 12.57 12.64 -3.97
N TYR A 215 11.81 11.86 -3.19
CA TYR A 215 12.05 11.74 -1.75
C TYR A 215 13.35 11.00 -1.42
N PHE A 216 13.72 9.98 -2.19
CA PHE A 216 15.01 9.30 -2.03
C PHE A 216 16.17 10.29 -2.18
N TRP A 217 16.15 11.11 -3.22
CA TRP A 217 17.18 12.14 -3.41
C TRP A 217 17.18 13.20 -2.31
N LEU A 218 16.00 13.65 -1.86
CA LEU A 218 15.88 14.59 -0.74
C LEU A 218 16.54 14.04 0.54
N PHE A 219 16.19 12.81 0.94
CA PHE A 219 16.79 12.19 2.12
C PHE A 219 18.28 11.93 1.95
N THR A 220 18.73 11.54 0.75
CA THR A 220 20.14 11.33 0.46
C THR A 220 20.92 12.64 0.61
N VAL A 221 20.41 13.76 0.08
CA VAL A 221 21.05 15.08 0.21
C VAL A 221 21.10 15.53 1.67
N ILE A 222 20.01 15.34 2.44
CA ILE A 222 19.99 15.66 3.87
C ILE A 222 21.02 14.81 4.62
N PHE A 223 21.08 13.50 4.36
CA PHE A 223 22.03 12.59 5.00
C PHE A 223 23.49 12.99 4.71
N ILE A 224 23.83 13.19 3.44
CA ILE A 224 25.18 13.64 3.04
C ILE A 224 25.52 15.00 3.67
N GLY A 225 24.54 15.92 3.74
CA GLY A 225 24.74 17.23 4.39
C GLY A 225 25.07 17.10 5.86
N LEU A 226 24.37 16.23 6.61
CA LEU A 226 24.65 15.93 8.01
C LEU A 226 26.05 15.31 8.20
N GLU A 227 26.42 14.35 7.36
CA GLU A 227 27.74 13.71 7.40
C GLU A 227 28.87 14.73 7.16
N LEU A 228 28.70 15.63 6.21
CA LEU A 228 29.68 16.70 5.94
C LEU A 228 29.81 17.69 7.12
N ILE A 229 28.71 18.02 7.79
CA ILE A 229 28.73 18.86 8.99
C ILE A 229 29.49 18.16 10.12
N LEU A 230 29.18 16.87 10.39
CA LEU A 230 29.87 16.10 11.43
C LEU A 230 31.38 15.97 11.14
N TRP A 231 31.72 15.68 9.87
CA TRP A 231 33.12 15.62 9.45
C TRP A 231 33.84 16.97 9.64
N GLY A 232 33.18 18.10 9.31
CA GLY A 232 33.71 19.44 9.51
C GLY A 232 33.96 19.76 10.98
N ILE A 233 33.04 19.36 11.89
CA ILE A 233 33.19 19.52 13.34
C ILE A 233 34.37 18.69 13.85
N ASP A 234 34.46 17.42 13.44
CA ASP A 234 35.57 16.55 13.87
C ASP A 234 36.93 17.12 13.42
N ARG A 235 37.03 17.52 12.15
CA ARG A 235 38.23 18.09 11.59
C ARG A 235 38.64 19.40 12.27
N SER A 236 37.70 20.28 12.59
CA SER A 236 37.96 21.54 13.31
C SER A 236 38.40 21.27 14.76
N GLY A 237 37.82 20.31 15.43
CA GLY A 237 38.25 19.86 16.76
C GLY A 237 39.67 19.32 16.78
N HIS A 238 40.08 18.55 15.77
CA HIS A 238 41.48 18.13 15.61
C HIS A 238 42.44 19.31 15.36
N ALA A 239 42.06 20.27 14.53
CA ALA A 239 42.87 21.46 14.26
C ALA A 239 43.08 22.33 15.52
N VAL A 240 42.04 22.50 16.33
CA VAL A 240 42.08 23.22 17.61
C VAL A 240 43.03 22.52 18.59
N LYS A 241 42.88 21.19 18.76
CA LYS A 241 43.77 20.41 19.63
C LYS A 241 45.26 20.54 19.22
N LEU A 242 45.55 20.46 17.91
CA LEU A 242 46.92 20.62 17.40
C LEU A 242 47.44 22.03 17.66
N HIS A 243 46.63 23.06 17.53
CA HIS A 243 47.01 24.43 17.80
C HIS A 243 47.37 24.62 19.28
N PHE A 244 46.57 24.12 20.21
CA PHE A 244 46.88 24.18 21.65
C PHE A 244 48.12 23.37 22.01
N ALA A 245 48.32 22.17 21.44
CA ALA A 245 49.51 21.37 21.69
C ALA A 245 50.79 22.05 21.21
N ARG A 246 50.79 22.77 20.08
CA ARG A 246 51.91 23.54 19.58
C ARG A 246 52.20 24.77 20.45
N ARG A 247 51.20 25.42 21.02
CA ARG A 247 51.35 26.58 21.92
C ARG A 247 51.97 26.19 23.25
N ASN A 248 51.63 25.02 23.80
CA ASN A 248 52.22 24.54 25.05
C ASN A 248 53.66 24.01 24.92
N ARG A 249 54.14 23.69 23.70
CA ARG A 249 55.54 23.30 23.47
C ARG A 249 56.49 24.50 23.32
N LYS A 250 55.94 25.70 23.19
CA LYS A 250 56.74 26.94 23.03
C LYS A 250 56.87 27.74 24.34
N LYS A 251 56.32 27.24 25.45
CA LYS A 251 56.58 27.70 26.79
C LYS A 251 57.48 26.69 27.51
#